data_38133a4f375bc3b196649e7a336365f4
#
_entry.id   38133a4f375bc3b196649e7a336365f4
#
_cell.length_a   1.000
_cell.length_b   1.000
_cell.length_c   1.000
_cell.angle_alpha   90.00
_cell.angle_beta   90.00
_cell.angle_gamma   90.00
#
_symmetry.space_group_name_H-M   'P 1'
#
loop_
_entity.id
_entity.type
_entity.pdbx_description
1 polymer ?
#
loop_
_entity_poly.entity_id
_entity_poly.type
_entity_poly.pdbx_seq_one_letter_code
_entity_poly.pdbx_strand_id
1 'polypeptide(L)'
;MRTVLLWAGLLAMSGCATKPEAGAPPRESLKAVVESLAGEATRLSPGTDLSLAVMDLRTGETASVSGLEPHISASSAKVFWVAAALGQRDLATVTPLAEKVFRTSDNEASGEVIDLVGGPDAINVYLRGLGLEHTALTKWNYGRERWATNSPRVMGRDNYFCADDMVSFLARLDRRELLEPEPTAQLLKWMELTPREGCGGWLGTRLPVSARASLQHKGGWLPPGCCGDDARYNVLNEVGLVTLPDGGRYAVAILASRGPDWPKQAFFVERASCVLYRHLAKDAALDCGEALARAGGPAPIVLEPGAPAPNYDCE
;
A
#
# COMPACT_ATOMS: atom_id res chain seq x y z
N MET A 1 5.66 82.80 -46.81
CA MET A 1 6.43 81.56 -46.79
C MET A 1 6.85 81.31 -45.34
N ARG A 2 6.23 80.36 -44.64
CA ARG A 2 6.56 79.93 -43.23
C ARG A 2 7.05 78.51 -43.28
N THR A 3 8.30 78.29 -42.94
CA THR A 3 8.97 77.00 -42.89
C THR A 3 8.66 76.35 -41.55
N VAL A 4 8.05 75.13 -41.54
CA VAL A 4 7.81 74.35 -40.38
C VAL A 4 8.91 73.28 -40.28
N LEU A 5 9.68 73.33 -39.21
CA LEU A 5 10.65 72.30 -38.81
C LEU A 5 9.95 71.21 -38.06
N LEU A 6 9.96 69.96 -38.58
CA LEU A 6 9.53 68.78 -37.90
C LEU A 6 10.73 68.19 -37.13
N TRP A 7 10.56 68.09 -35.82
CA TRP A 7 11.46 67.30 -34.93
C TRP A 7 10.96 65.82 -34.83
N ALA A 8 11.78 64.92 -35.27
CA ALA A 8 11.54 63.48 -35.08
C ALA A 8 12.24 63.02 -33.75
N GLY A 9 11.45 62.75 -32.74
CA GLY A 9 11.94 62.18 -31.48
C GLY A 9 12.10 60.65 -31.61
N LEU A 10 13.32 60.16 -31.50
CA LEU A 10 13.60 58.70 -31.33
C LEU A 10 13.28 58.31 -29.89
N LEU A 11 12.23 57.53 -29.72
CA LEU A 11 11.98 56.81 -28.47
C LEU A 11 12.82 55.52 -28.51
N ALA A 12 13.88 55.47 -27.70
CA ALA A 12 14.62 54.25 -27.41
C ALA A 12 13.79 53.38 -26.43
N MET A 13 13.16 52.32 -26.93
CA MET A 13 12.56 51.28 -26.10
C MET A 13 13.67 50.41 -25.54
N SER A 14 14.03 50.61 -24.26
CA SER A 14 14.84 49.67 -23.48
C SER A 14 13.99 48.44 -23.19
N GLY A 15 14.12 47.40 -24.01
CA GLY A 15 13.56 46.08 -23.73
C GLY A 15 14.30 45.44 -22.55
N CYS A 16 13.68 45.38 -21.37
CA CYS A 16 14.14 44.46 -20.33
C CYS A 16 13.99 43.03 -20.83
N ALA A 17 15.11 42.43 -21.21
CA ALA A 17 15.16 40.98 -21.45
C ALA A 17 14.93 40.30 -20.11
N THR A 18 13.74 39.75 -19.89
CA THR A 18 13.48 38.83 -18.78
C THR A 18 14.35 37.57 -19.00
N LYS A 19 15.26 37.32 -18.06
CA LYS A 19 15.97 36.04 -18.01
C LYS A 19 14.91 34.92 -18.01
N PRO A 20 15.09 33.87 -18.85
CA PRO A 20 14.24 32.72 -18.74
C PRO A 20 14.39 32.14 -17.30
N GLU A 21 13.29 32.06 -16.56
CA GLU A 21 13.26 31.30 -15.31
C GLU A 21 13.81 29.91 -15.61
N ALA A 22 14.84 29.51 -14.87
CA ALA A 22 15.34 28.17 -14.93
C ALA A 22 14.17 27.24 -14.56
N GLY A 23 13.66 26.49 -15.54
CA GLY A 23 12.54 25.60 -15.35
C GLY A 23 12.84 24.67 -14.16
N ALA A 24 11.87 24.45 -13.31
CA ALA A 24 11.99 23.50 -12.21
C ALA A 24 12.56 22.17 -12.74
N PRO A 25 13.47 21.52 -12.02
CA PRO A 25 14.05 20.25 -12.47
C PRO A 25 12.92 19.27 -12.79
N PRO A 26 13.09 18.44 -13.84
CA PRO A 26 12.07 17.47 -14.22
C PRO A 26 11.76 16.59 -13.01
N ARG A 27 10.46 16.41 -12.76
CA ARG A 27 10.00 15.61 -11.65
C ARG A 27 10.44 14.15 -11.85
N GLU A 28 10.91 13.52 -10.79
CA GLU A 28 11.24 12.10 -10.76
C GLU A 28 10.01 11.27 -11.18
N SER A 29 10.21 10.22 -11.99
CA SER A 29 9.11 9.31 -12.37
C SER A 29 8.66 8.44 -11.21
N LEU A 30 7.41 7.97 -11.22
CA LEU A 30 6.91 7.04 -10.19
C LEU A 30 7.79 5.78 -10.11
N LYS A 31 8.28 5.29 -11.26
CA LYS A 31 9.21 4.16 -11.33
C LYS A 31 10.51 4.46 -10.55
N ALA A 32 11.13 5.61 -10.76
CA ALA A 32 12.37 5.98 -10.08
C ALA A 32 12.17 6.09 -8.55
N VAL A 33 11.01 6.61 -8.10
CA VAL A 33 10.66 6.63 -6.68
C VAL A 33 10.56 5.22 -6.10
N VAL A 34 9.87 4.31 -6.78
CA VAL A 34 9.72 2.92 -6.34
C VAL A 34 11.08 2.18 -6.29
N GLU A 35 11.93 2.37 -7.30
CA GLU A 35 13.29 1.81 -7.33
C GLU A 35 14.18 2.39 -6.20
N SER A 36 14.05 3.68 -5.92
CA SER A 36 14.76 4.34 -4.80
C SER A 36 14.34 3.77 -3.46
N LEU A 37 13.04 3.56 -3.24
CA LEU A 37 12.50 2.93 -2.04
C LEU A 37 13.01 1.48 -1.87
N ALA A 38 13.06 0.69 -2.93
CA ALA A 38 13.61 -0.67 -2.87
C ALA A 38 15.10 -0.66 -2.45
N GLY A 39 15.88 0.26 -2.99
CA GLY A 39 17.26 0.47 -2.57
C GLY A 39 17.38 0.92 -1.11
N GLU A 40 16.43 1.69 -0.60
CA GLU A 40 16.37 2.09 0.81
C GLU A 40 16.07 0.90 1.73
N ALA A 41 15.10 0.04 1.39
CA ALA A 41 14.78 -1.16 2.16
C ALA A 41 16.00 -2.06 2.35
N THR A 42 16.75 -2.31 1.27
CA THR A 42 17.98 -3.11 1.31
C THR A 42 19.04 -2.51 2.24
N ARG A 43 19.14 -1.17 2.28
CA ARG A 43 20.10 -0.50 3.18
C ARG A 43 19.67 -0.51 4.65
N LEU A 44 18.36 -0.34 4.91
CA LEU A 44 17.83 -0.30 6.28
C LEU A 44 17.82 -1.67 6.94
N SER A 45 17.42 -2.68 6.22
CA SER A 45 17.27 -4.04 6.72
C SER A 45 17.81 -5.04 5.69
N PRO A 46 19.15 -5.24 5.60
CA PRO A 46 19.72 -6.22 4.69
C PRO A 46 19.13 -7.61 4.90
N GLY A 47 18.77 -8.28 3.82
CA GLY A 47 18.12 -9.59 3.85
C GLY A 47 16.58 -9.53 3.85
N THR A 48 15.99 -8.34 3.89
CA THR A 48 14.54 -8.19 3.67
C THR A 48 14.21 -8.46 2.20
N ASP A 49 13.28 -9.38 1.97
CA ASP A 49 12.61 -9.54 0.69
C ASP A 49 11.51 -8.48 0.60
N LEU A 50 11.58 -7.63 -0.42
CA LEU A 50 10.62 -6.56 -0.65
C LEU A 50 9.95 -6.72 -2.01
N SER A 51 8.62 -6.68 -2.01
CA SER A 51 7.82 -6.35 -3.19
C SER A 51 7.03 -5.08 -2.94
N LEU A 52 7.09 -4.16 -3.88
CA LEU A 52 6.39 -2.89 -3.85
C LEU A 52 5.70 -2.66 -5.18
N ALA A 53 4.39 -2.43 -5.17
CA ALA A 53 3.65 -2.02 -6.35
C ALA A 53 2.74 -0.83 -6.01
N VAL A 54 2.58 0.07 -6.99
CA VAL A 54 1.73 1.25 -6.88
C VAL A 54 1.11 1.57 -8.23
N MET A 55 -0.16 2.02 -8.23
CA MET A 55 -0.88 2.51 -9.39
C MET A 55 -1.57 3.84 -9.07
N ASP A 56 -1.22 4.89 -9.79
CA ASP A 56 -2.00 6.15 -9.78
C ASP A 56 -3.30 5.92 -10.55
N LEU A 57 -4.43 5.89 -9.86
CA LEU A 57 -5.74 5.58 -10.46
C LEU A 57 -6.29 6.70 -11.34
N ARG A 58 -5.72 7.92 -11.26
CA ARG A 58 -6.08 9.05 -12.12
C ARG A 58 -5.51 8.89 -13.52
N THR A 59 -4.30 8.38 -13.63
CA THR A 59 -3.53 8.29 -14.88
C THR A 59 -3.40 6.88 -15.41
N GLY A 60 -3.52 5.88 -14.53
CA GLY A 60 -3.19 4.49 -14.81
C GLY A 60 -1.67 4.21 -14.80
N GLU A 61 -0.82 5.20 -14.43
CA GLU A 61 0.62 4.98 -14.28
C GLU A 61 0.89 3.95 -13.19
N THR A 62 1.70 2.94 -13.51
CA THR A 62 2.08 1.87 -12.59
C THR A 62 3.58 1.80 -12.43
N ALA A 63 4.02 1.42 -11.24
CA ALA A 63 5.42 1.08 -10.99
C ALA A 63 5.50 -0.04 -9.97
N SER A 64 6.42 -0.99 -10.17
CA SER A 64 6.67 -2.05 -9.20
C SER A 64 8.13 -2.49 -9.19
N VAL A 65 8.54 -3.05 -8.05
CA VAL A 65 9.79 -3.80 -7.87
C VAL A 65 9.42 -5.15 -7.28
N SER A 66 9.92 -6.23 -7.88
CA SER A 66 9.58 -7.62 -7.53
C SER A 66 8.05 -7.87 -7.47
N GLY A 67 7.27 -7.17 -8.31
CA GLY A 67 5.81 -7.09 -8.20
C GLY A 67 5.10 -8.44 -8.33
N LEU A 68 5.69 -9.40 -9.05
CA LEU A 68 5.15 -10.76 -9.26
C LEU A 68 5.74 -11.80 -8.28
N GLU A 69 6.70 -11.42 -7.43
CA GLU A 69 7.27 -12.34 -6.46
C GLU A 69 6.24 -12.67 -5.37
N PRO A 70 6.04 -13.95 -5.03
CA PRO A 70 5.06 -14.34 -4.03
C PRO A 70 5.58 -14.06 -2.62
N HIS A 71 4.74 -13.46 -1.79
CA HIS A 71 4.97 -13.25 -0.36
C HIS A 71 3.93 -13.98 0.47
N ILE A 72 4.33 -14.45 1.67
CA ILE A 72 3.36 -14.97 2.65
C ILE A 72 2.35 -13.88 2.95
N SER A 73 1.07 -14.20 2.78
CA SER A 73 0.02 -13.18 2.75
C SER A 73 -0.30 -12.56 4.10
N ALA A 74 -0.05 -13.30 5.20
CA ALA A 74 -0.58 -12.95 6.51
C ALA A 74 -2.07 -12.54 6.41
N SER A 75 -2.49 -11.47 7.11
CA SER A 75 -3.88 -11.02 7.13
C SER A 75 -4.24 -10.05 5.98
N SER A 76 -3.28 -9.58 5.20
CA SER A 76 -3.58 -8.60 4.13
C SER A 76 -4.38 -9.21 2.97
N ALA A 77 -4.28 -10.53 2.74
CA ALA A 77 -5.11 -11.22 1.76
C ALA A 77 -6.60 -11.36 2.14
N LYS A 78 -6.99 -11.05 3.39
CA LYS A 78 -8.38 -11.16 3.84
C LYS A 78 -9.34 -10.29 3.03
N VAL A 79 -8.84 -9.22 2.39
CA VAL A 79 -9.62 -8.38 1.48
C VAL A 79 -10.17 -9.17 0.29
N PHE A 80 -9.38 -10.09 -0.28
CA PHE A 80 -9.82 -10.97 -1.36
C PHE A 80 -10.95 -11.91 -0.91
N TRP A 81 -10.85 -12.45 0.30
CA TRP A 81 -11.83 -13.43 0.80
C TRP A 81 -13.17 -12.80 1.07
N VAL A 82 -13.17 -11.59 1.67
CA VAL A 82 -14.41 -10.83 1.87
C VAL A 82 -15.02 -10.42 0.54
N ALA A 83 -14.22 -10.01 -0.45
CA ALA A 83 -14.72 -9.71 -1.78
C ALA A 83 -15.33 -10.94 -2.46
N ALA A 84 -14.70 -12.12 -2.34
CA ALA A 84 -15.25 -13.36 -2.86
C ALA A 84 -16.60 -13.73 -2.20
N ALA A 85 -16.74 -13.50 -0.91
CA ALA A 85 -18.00 -13.71 -0.20
C ALA A 85 -19.09 -12.75 -0.69
N LEU A 86 -18.77 -11.47 -0.88
CA LEU A 86 -19.70 -10.47 -1.40
C LEU A 86 -20.16 -10.74 -2.84
N GLY A 87 -19.34 -11.41 -3.62
CA GLY A 87 -19.71 -11.86 -4.97
C GLY A 87 -20.71 -13.02 -4.99
N GLN A 88 -20.97 -13.67 -3.84
CA GLN A 88 -21.79 -14.90 -3.75
C GLN A 88 -22.89 -14.84 -2.70
N ARG A 89 -22.83 -13.91 -1.76
CA ARG A 89 -23.72 -13.80 -0.60
C ARG A 89 -24.24 -12.37 -0.46
N ASP A 90 -25.41 -12.23 0.15
CA ASP A 90 -25.98 -10.93 0.47
C ASP A 90 -25.18 -10.21 1.57
N LEU A 91 -25.29 -8.89 1.59
CA LEU A 91 -24.59 -8.03 2.55
C LEU A 91 -24.91 -8.38 4.01
N ALA A 92 -26.16 -8.72 4.32
CA ALA A 92 -26.57 -9.00 5.69
C ALA A 92 -25.83 -10.22 6.26
N THR A 93 -25.59 -11.23 5.43
CA THR A 93 -24.82 -12.43 5.78
C THR A 93 -23.33 -12.12 5.99
N VAL A 94 -22.73 -11.28 5.15
CA VAL A 94 -21.28 -11.00 5.18
C VAL A 94 -20.91 -9.94 6.23
N THR A 95 -21.77 -8.95 6.47
CA THR A 95 -21.49 -7.80 7.34
C THR A 95 -20.89 -8.15 8.71
N PRO A 96 -21.50 -9.03 9.53
CA PRO A 96 -21.02 -9.26 10.89
C PRO A 96 -19.62 -9.90 10.93
N LEU A 97 -19.25 -10.62 9.88
CA LEU A 97 -17.94 -11.25 9.74
C LEU A 97 -16.91 -10.24 9.22
N ALA A 98 -17.27 -9.51 8.15
CA ALA A 98 -16.37 -8.53 7.55
C ALA A 98 -15.97 -7.41 8.53
N GLU A 99 -16.87 -6.92 9.36
CA GLU A 99 -16.54 -5.93 10.39
C GLU A 99 -15.47 -6.43 11.36
N LYS A 100 -15.55 -7.68 11.82
CA LYS A 100 -14.52 -8.29 12.67
C LYS A 100 -13.20 -8.46 11.90
N VAL A 101 -13.26 -8.93 10.64
CA VAL A 101 -12.08 -9.11 9.78
C VAL A 101 -11.32 -7.81 9.60
N PHE A 102 -11.99 -6.68 9.39
CA PHE A 102 -11.29 -5.41 9.16
C PHE A 102 -10.94 -4.68 10.46
N ARG A 103 -11.78 -4.74 11.49
CA ARG A 103 -11.56 -4.02 12.74
C ARG A 103 -10.43 -4.64 13.58
N THR A 104 -10.43 -5.95 13.75
CA THR A 104 -9.50 -6.67 14.64
C THR A 104 -8.69 -7.74 13.93
N SER A 105 -8.82 -7.83 12.60
CA SER A 105 -8.17 -8.90 11.83
C SER A 105 -8.55 -10.32 12.28
N ASP A 106 -9.78 -10.49 12.77
CA ASP A 106 -10.29 -11.72 13.38
C ASP A 106 -10.11 -12.94 12.45
N ASN A 107 -9.46 -13.98 12.97
CA ASN A 107 -9.13 -15.18 12.20
C ASN A 107 -10.29 -16.18 12.15
N GLU A 108 -11.14 -16.25 13.18
CA GLU A 108 -12.30 -17.12 13.17
C GLU A 108 -13.34 -16.60 12.20
N ALA A 109 -13.66 -15.31 12.27
CA ALA A 109 -14.55 -14.65 11.30
C ALA A 109 -14.02 -14.80 9.86
N SER A 110 -12.70 -14.72 9.65
CA SER A 110 -12.10 -14.97 8.34
C SER A 110 -12.32 -16.41 7.87
N GLY A 111 -12.25 -17.38 8.77
CA GLY A 111 -12.58 -18.78 8.49
C GLY A 111 -14.03 -18.98 8.08
N GLU A 112 -14.95 -18.31 8.77
CA GLU A 112 -16.37 -18.32 8.40
C GLU A 112 -16.62 -17.67 7.03
N VAL A 113 -15.92 -16.57 6.72
CA VAL A 113 -15.98 -15.95 5.37
C VAL A 113 -15.53 -16.95 4.29
N ILE A 114 -14.43 -17.68 4.53
CA ILE A 114 -13.95 -18.72 3.59
C ILE A 114 -15.00 -19.83 3.43
N ASP A 115 -15.66 -20.25 4.52
CA ASP A 115 -16.72 -21.27 4.46
C ASP A 115 -17.95 -20.79 3.69
N LEU A 116 -18.32 -19.50 3.82
CA LEU A 116 -19.42 -18.91 3.04
C LEU A 116 -19.20 -19.01 1.52
N VAL A 117 -17.96 -18.94 1.09
CA VAL A 117 -17.57 -19.06 -0.33
C VAL A 117 -17.54 -20.53 -0.78
N GLY A 118 -17.40 -21.48 0.14
CA GLY A 118 -17.27 -22.91 -0.18
C GLY A 118 -15.86 -23.46 0.05
N GLY A 119 -15.04 -22.77 0.84
CA GLY A 119 -13.72 -23.21 1.25
C GLY A 119 -12.56 -22.66 0.39
N PRO A 120 -11.33 -23.08 0.70
CA PRO A 120 -10.13 -22.55 0.03
C PRO A 120 -10.12 -22.75 -1.48
N ASP A 121 -10.62 -23.87 -1.98
CA ASP A 121 -10.67 -24.16 -3.43
C ASP A 121 -11.57 -23.17 -4.17
N ALA A 122 -12.69 -22.77 -3.58
CA ALA A 122 -13.60 -21.80 -4.16
C ALA A 122 -13.00 -20.39 -4.17
N ILE A 123 -12.27 -20.01 -3.12
CA ILE A 123 -11.47 -18.78 -3.11
C ILE A 123 -10.47 -18.77 -4.26
N ASN A 124 -9.73 -19.85 -4.48
CA ASN A 124 -8.75 -19.94 -5.56
C ASN A 124 -9.40 -19.91 -6.95
N VAL A 125 -10.61 -20.46 -7.10
CA VAL A 125 -11.38 -20.32 -8.34
C VAL A 125 -11.75 -18.86 -8.60
N TYR A 126 -12.21 -18.16 -7.58
CA TYR A 126 -12.52 -16.73 -7.66
C TYR A 126 -11.28 -15.91 -8.07
N LEU A 127 -10.15 -16.09 -7.39
CA LEU A 127 -8.90 -15.37 -7.68
C LEU A 127 -8.44 -15.60 -9.14
N ARG A 128 -8.42 -16.86 -9.62
CA ARG A 128 -8.07 -17.17 -11.01
C ARG A 128 -9.07 -16.59 -12.01
N GLY A 129 -10.36 -16.58 -11.66
CA GLY A 129 -11.40 -15.93 -12.48
C GLY A 129 -11.19 -14.42 -12.65
N LEU A 130 -10.46 -13.81 -11.73
CA LEU A 130 -10.01 -12.42 -11.82
C LEU A 130 -8.66 -12.26 -12.53
N GLY A 131 -7.99 -13.34 -12.93
CA GLY A 131 -6.65 -13.30 -13.51
C GLY A 131 -5.52 -13.07 -12.51
N LEU A 132 -5.77 -13.28 -11.21
CA LEU A 132 -4.77 -13.15 -10.14
C LEU A 132 -4.02 -14.48 -9.97
N GLU A 133 -3.08 -14.73 -10.86
CA GLU A 133 -2.43 -16.05 -10.99
C GLU A 133 -1.30 -16.26 -9.97
N HIS A 134 -0.76 -15.19 -9.40
CA HIS A 134 0.31 -15.21 -8.40
C HIS A 134 -0.22 -15.11 -6.96
N THR A 135 -1.51 -15.44 -6.77
CA THR A 135 -2.20 -15.33 -5.49
C THR A 135 -2.97 -16.61 -5.20
N ALA A 136 -2.79 -17.18 -4.00
CA ALA A 136 -3.55 -18.36 -3.59
C ALA A 136 -3.76 -18.48 -2.08
N LEU A 137 -4.93 -18.99 -1.72
CA LEU A 137 -5.24 -19.51 -0.40
C LEU A 137 -4.91 -21.01 -0.37
N THR A 138 -3.79 -21.37 0.26
CA THR A 138 -3.32 -22.77 0.32
C THR A 138 -3.92 -23.52 1.50
N LYS A 139 -4.01 -22.84 2.65
CA LYS A 139 -4.46 -23.43 3.90
C LYS A 139 -5.18 -22.41 4.77
N TRP A 140 -6.18 -22.87 5.51
CA TRP A 140 -6.77 -22.14 6.62
C TRP A 140 -6.91 -23.06 7.84
N ASN A 141 -6.36 -22.70 8.97
CA ASN A 141 -6.27 -23.55 10.16
C ASN A 141 -6.88 -22.97 11.44
N TYR A 142 -7.54 -21.82 11.35
CA TYR A 142 -8.27 -21.27 12.49
C TYR A 142 -9.66 -21.91 12.57
N GLY A 143 -10.02 -22.40 13.75
CA GLY A 143 -11.21 -23.21 13.98
C GLY A 143 -11.05 -24.62 13.39
N ARG A 144 -11.37 -24.77 12.12
CA ARG A 144 -11.28 -26.05 11.40
C ARG A 144 -10.21 -25.98 10.32
N GLU A 145 -9.25 -26.89 10.36
CA GLU A 145 -8.21 -26.98 9.33
C GLU A 145 -8.80 -27.34 7.97
N ARG A 146 -8.49 -26.52 6.96
CA ARG A 146 -8.91 -26.69 5.57
C ARG A 146 -7.73 -26.47 4.63
N TRP A 147 -7.59 -27.37 3.67
CA TRP A 147 -6.55 -27.31 2.66
C TRP A 147 -7.15 -27.14 1.28
N ALA A 148 -6.57 -26.27 0.47
CA ALA A 148 -6.87 -26.22 -0.96
C ALA A 148 -6.28 -27.44 -1.65
N THR A 149 -7.05 -28.04 -2.55
CA THR A 149 -6.59 -29.10 -3.47
C THR A 149 -6.07 -28.51 -4.77
N ASN A 150 -6.48 -27.30 -5.12
CA ASN A 150 -6.20 -26.60 -6.36
C ASN A 150 -5.17 -25.45 -6.22
N SER A 151 -4.50 -25.32 -5.08
CA SER A 151 -3.41 -24.35 -4.89
C SER A 151 -2.13 -24.83 -5.57
N PRO A 152 -1.42 -23.99 -6.33
CA PRO A 152 -0.11 -24.31 -6.90
C PRO A 152 0.98 -24.59 -5.85
N ARG A 153 0.75 -24.20 -4.60
CA ARG A 153 1.68 -24.36 -3.47
C ARG A 153 3.08 -23.78 -3.74
N VAL A 154 3.16 -22.66 -4.43
CA VAL A 154 4.42 -21.97 -4.76
C VAL A 154 5.21 -21.66 -3.48
N MET A 155 4.53 -21.27 -2.39
CA MET A 155 5.09 -21.03 -1.07
C MET A 155 4.91 -22.24 -0.12
N GLY A 156 4.89 -23.45 -0.66
CA GLY A 156 4.73 -24.67 0.14
C GLY A 156 3.34 -24.78 0.77
N ARG A 157 3.24 -24.58 2.08
CA ARG A 157 1.99 -24.66 2.85
C ARG A 157 1.37 -23.31 3.14
N ASP A 158 2.06 -22.21 2.80
CA ASP A 158 1.64 -20.89 3.19
C ASP A 158 0.70 -20.26 2.14
N ASN A 159 -0.20 -19.42 2.60
CA ASN A 159 -1.01 -18.56 1.77
C ASN A 159 -0.12 -17.44 1.22
N TYR A 160 -0.29 -17.10 -0.03
CA TYR A 160 0.56 -16.10 -0.67
C TYR A 160 -0.20 -15.22 -1.66
N PHE A 161 0.36 -14.07 -1.93
CA PHE A 161 -0.02 -13.19 -3.03
C PHE A 161 1.19 -12.38 -3.47
N CYS A 162 1.09 -11.73 -4.63
CA CYS A 162 2.08 -10.79 -5.11
C CYS A 162 1.54 -9.34 -5.09
N ALA A 163 2.46 -8.37 -5.13
CA ALA A 163 2.10 -6.95 -5.03
C ALA A 163 1.31 -6.47 -6.26
N ASP A 164 1.66 -6.94 -7.46
CA ASP A 164 0.99 -6.54 -8.70
C ASP A 164 -0.46 -7.06 -8.76
N ASP A 165 -0.72 -8.32 -8.34
CA ASP A 165 -2.08 -8.87 -8.23
C ASP A 165 -2.94 -8.04 -7.28
N MET A 166 -2.38 -7.66 -6.12
CA MET A 166 -3.10 -6.86 -5.14
C MET A 166 -3.43 -5.47 -5.66
N VAL A 167 -2.47 -4.77 -6.27
CA VAL A 167 -2.71 -3.43 -6.84
C VAL A 167 -3.72 -3.49 -7.98
N SER A 168 -3.64 -4.51 -8.84
CA SER A 168 -4.64 -4.75 -9.90
C SER A 168 -6.04 -4.97 -9.32
N PHE A 169 -6.15 -5.78 -8.27
CA PHE A 169 -7.41 -6.03 -7.58
C PHE A 169 -7.99 -4.75 -6.98
N LEU A 170 -7.18 -3.99 -6.23
CA LEU A 170 -7.61 -2.74 -5.59
C LEU A 170 -8.05 -1.69 -6.63
N ALA A 171 -7.33 -1.58 -7.74
CA ALA A 171 -7.68 -0.69 -8.83
C ALA A 171 -9.04 -1.04 -9.46
N ARG A 172 -9.29 -2.32 -9.68
CA ARG A 172 -10.58 -2.80 -10.21
C ARG A 172 -11.71 -2.65 -9.20
N LEU A 173 -11.42 -2.84 -7.91
CA LEU A 173 -12.37 -2.58 -6.82
C LEU A 173 -12.78 -1.10 -6.79
N ASP A 174 -11.81 -0.19 -6.88
CA ASP A 174 -12.07 1.26 -6.94
C ASP A 174 -12.93 1.66 -8.14
N ARG A 175 -12.70 1.05 -9.30
CA ARG A 175 -13.47 1.26 -10.53
C ARG A 175 -14.83 0.55 -10.53
N ARG A 176 -15.15 -0.20 -9.47
CA ARG A 176 -16.40 -0.99 -9.34
C ARG A 176 -16.53 -2.09 -10.40
N GLU A 177 -15.44 -2.70 -10.80
CA GLU A 177 -15.37 -3.74 -11.82
C GLU A 177 -15.49 -5.17 -11.25
N LEU A 178 -15.45 -5.32 -9.91
CA LEU A 178 -15.38 -6.63 -9.25
C LEU A 178 -16.71 -7.06 -8.61
N LEU A 179 -17.47 -6.12 -8.13
CA LEU A 179 -18.70 -6.33 -7.37
C LEU A 179 -19.75 -5.30 -7.81
N GLU A 180 -21.02 -5.56 -7.51
CA GLU A 180 -22.07 -4.59 -7.65
C GLU A 180 -21.80 -3.31 -6.84
N PRO A 181 -22.41 -2.17 -7.18
CA PRO A 181 -22.10 -0.87 -6.56
C PRO A 181 -22.23 -0.84 -5.03
N GLU A 182 -23.27 -1.44 -4.46
CA GLU A 182 -23.53 -1.44 -3.03
C GLU A 182 -22.53 -2.32 -2.26
N PRO A 183 -22.28 -3.61 -2.63
CA PRO A 183 -21.21 -4.43 -2.06
C PRO A 183 -19.83 -3.80 -2.18
N THR A 184 -19.51 -3.14 -3.32
CA THR A 184 -18.23 -2.43 -3.49
C THR A 184 -18.10 -1.31 -2.47
N ALA A 185 -19.11 -0.43 -2.35
CA ALA A 185 -19.07 0.68 -1.41
C ALA A 185 -18.94 0.18 0.04
N GLN A 186 -19.61 -0.90 0.37
CA GLN A 186 -19.57 -1.47 1.71
C GLN A 186 -18.20 -2.12 2.02
N LEU A 187 -17.59 -2.83 1.08
CA LEU A 187 -16.23 -3.37 1.26
C LEU A 187 -15.22 -2.25 1.52
N LEU A 188 -15.25 -1.20 0.71
CA LEU A 188 -14.39 -0.03 0.89
C LEU A 188 -14.59 0.62 2.26
N LYS A 189 -15.84 0.73 2.73
CA LYS A 189 -16.15 1.24 4.07
C LYS A 189 -15.63 0.34 5.19
N TRP A 190 -15.67 -0.97 5.04
CA TRP A 190 -15.08 -1.88 6.02
C TRP A 190 -13.56 -1.79 6.04
N MET A 191 -12.91 -1.59 4.91
CA MET A 191 -11.46 -1.36 4.86
C MET A 191 -11.02 -0.12 5.68
N GLU A 192 -11.91 0.87 5.88
CA GLU A 192 -11.67 2.02 6.76
C GLU A 192 -11.68 1.67 8.25
N LEU A 193 -12.19 0.49 8.64
CA LEU A 193 -12.20 0.03 10.02
C LEU A 193 -10.85 -0.51 10.49
N THR A 194 -9.94 -0.80 9.57
CA THR A 194 -8.58 -1.24 9.88
C THR A 194 -7.84 -0.16 10.69
N PRO A 195 -7.08 -0.50 11.74
CA PRO A 195 -6.26 0.45 12.47
C PRO A 195 -5.36 1.25 11.51
N ARG A 196 -5.26 2.56 11.72
CA ARG A 196 -4.56 3.47 10.80
C ARG A 196 -3.19 3.90 11.29
N GLU A 197 -2.76 3.37 12.42
CA GLU A 197 -1.47 3.62 13.06
C GLU A 197 -1.05 2.38 13.85
N GLY A 198 0.25 2.21 14.05
CA GLY A 198 0.80 1.08 14.81
C GLY A 198 0.55 -0.27 14.15
N CYS A 199 0.34 -1.29 14.95
CA CYS A 199 0.18 -2.66 14.48
C CYS A 199 -1.03 -2.84 13.55
N GLY A 200 -0.73 -3.15 12.29
CA GLY A 200 -1.74 -3.27 11.22
C GLY A 200 -2.15 -1.95 10.60
N GLY A 201 -1.50 -0.83 10.96
CA GLY A 201 -1.79 0.51 10.46
C GLY A 201 -0.57 1.27 9.94
N TRP A 202 0.53 0.61 9.67
CA TRP A 202 1.79 1.25 9.25
C TRP A 202 1.64 2.08 7.97
N LEU A 203 0.75 1.67 7.07
CA LEU A 203 0.46 2.45 5.86
C LEU A 203 -0.04 3.87 6.18
N GLY A 204 -0.79 4.03 7.28
CA GLY A 204 -1.38 5.31 7.68
C GLY A 204 -0.49 6.18 8.55
N THR A 205 0.48 5.61 9.27
CA THR A 205 1.21 6.25 10.36
C THR A 205 1.83 7.60 9.96
N ARG A 206 2.43 7.70 8.78
CA ARG A 206 3.09 8.93 8.30
C ARG A 206 2.31 9.69 7.23
N LEU A 207 1.08 9.27 6.94
CA LEU A 207 0.22 10.03 6.04
C LEU A 207 -0.34 11.28 6.74
N PRO A 208 -0.60 12.37 5.99
CA PRO A 208 -1.34 13.50 6.52
C PRO A 208 -2.70 13.08 7.08
N VAL A 209 -3.17 13.82 8.11
CA VAL A 209 -4.43 13.49 8.81
C VAL A 209 -5.61 13.33 7.83
N SER A 210 -5.70 14.18 6.79
CA SER A 210 -6.76 14.12 5.79
C SER A 210 -6.72 12.81 4.97
N ALA A 211 -5.55 12.36 4.53
CA ALA A 211 -5.39 11.11 3.79
C ALA A 211 -5.63 9.89 4.68
N ARG A 212 -5.13 9.95 5.93
CA ARG A 212 -5.32 8.90 6.93
C ARG A 212 -6.79 8.73 7.32
N ALA A 213 -7.56 9.82 7.37
CA ALA A 213 -8.97 9.78 7.74
C ALA A 213 -9.83 8.95 6.77
N SER A 214 -9.46 8.87 5.49
CA SER A 214 -10.15 8.13 4.43
C SER A 214 -9.35 6.93 3.91
N LEU A 215 -8.34 6.49 4.66
CA LEU A 215 -7.50 5.35 4.28
C LEU A 215 -8.30 4.06 4.29
N GLN A 216 -8.30 3.36 3.16
CA GLN A 216 -8.94 2.07 2.96
C GLN A 216 -7.85 1.02 2.76
N HIS A 217 -7.59 0.22 3.79
CA HIS A 217 -6.43 -0.68 3.77
C HIS A 217 -6.64 -1.96 4.57
N LYS A 218 -5.66 -2.86 4.46
CA LYS A 218 -5.56 -4.04 5.29
C LYS A 218 -4.10 -4.38 5.54
N GLY A 219 -3.68 -4.29 6.79
CA GLY A 219 -2.41 -4.79 7.24
C GLY A 219 -2.41 -6.31 7.44
N GLY A 220 -1.24 -6.90 7.31
CA GLY A 220 -1.01 -8.29 7.61
C GLY A 220 0.42 -8.50 8.08
N TRP A 221 0.61 -9.08 9.27
CA TRP A 221 1.93 -9.25 9.84
C TRP A 221 2.07 -10.58 10.57
N LEU A 222 3.30 -11.03 10.64
CA LEU A 222 3.77 -12.15 11.44
C LEU A 222 5.08 -11.68 12.09
N PRO A 223 5.06 -11.30 13.37
CA PRO A 223 6.26 -10.80 14.04
C PRO A 223 7.28 -11.92 14.24
N PRO A 224 8.57 -11.58 14.42
CA PRO A 224 9.62 -12.56 14.69
C PRO A 224 9.25 -13.48 15.85
N GLY A 225 9.41 -14.79 15.64
CA GLY A 225 9.11 -15.81 16.65
C GLY A 225 7.64 -16.23 16.74
N CYS A 226 6.68 -15.55 16.11
CA CYS A 226 5.27 -15.96 16.18
C CYS A 226 5.00 -17.36 15.63
N CYS A 227 5.77 -17.73 14.64
CA CYS A 227 5.53 -18.94 13.84
C CYS A 227 6.78 -19.84 13.76
N GLY A 228 7.65 -19.78 14.76
CA GLY A 228 8.94 -20.46 14.84
C GLY A 228 10.11 -19.57 14.43
N ASP A 229 11.30 -20.16 14.38
CA ASP A 229 12.57 -19.43 14.13
C ASP A 229 12.85 -19.18 12.64
N ASP A 230 11.94 -19.56 11.74
CA ASP A 230 12.12 -19.35 10.31
C ASP A 230 11.84 -17.90 9.94
N ALA A 231 12.89 -17.20 9.51
CA ALA A 231 12.80 -15.79 9.11
C ALA A 231 11.77 -15.49 7.99
N ARG A 232 11.33 -16.51 7.24
CA ARG A 232 10.22 -16.35 6.27
C ARG A 232 8.96 -15.79 6.90
N TYR A 233 8.76 -16.05 8.20
CA TYR A 233 7.61 -15.58 8.97
C TYR A 233 7.81 -14.21 9.61
N ASN A 234 8.92 -13.52 9.37
CA ASN A 234 9.03 -12.11 9.69
C ASN A 234 8.36 -11.32 8.58
N VAL A 235 7.04 -11.20 8.61
CA VAL A 235 6.21 -10.64 7.53
C VAL A 235 5.55 -9.35 7.99
N LEU A 236 5.65 -8.32 7.16
CA LEU A 236 4.94 -7.06 7.32
C LEU A 236 4.41 -6.59 5.97
N ASN A 237 3.12 -6.74 5.76
CA ASN A 237 2.43 -6.37 4.53
C ASN A 237 1.41 -5.27 4.81
N GLU A 238 1.39 -4.28 3.94
CA GLU A 238 0.36 -3.25 3.90
C GLU A 238 -0.18 -3.09 2.47
N VAL A 239 -1.49 -3.12 2.34
CA VAL A 239 -2.16 -2.96 1.05
C VAL A 239 -3.35 -2.03 1.19
N GLY A 240 -3.56 -1.14 0.22
CA GLY A 240 -4.68 -0.20 0.35
C GLY A 240 -4.86 0.78 -0.79
N LEU A 241 -5.88 1.59 -0.60
CA LEU A 241 -6.26 2.73 -1.44
C LEU A 241 -6.11 4.00 -0.63
N VAL A 242 -5.35 4.95 -1.16
CA VAL A 242 -5.05 6.21 -0.49
C VAL A 242 -5.63 7.36 -1.31
N THR A 243 -6.35 8.27 -0.64
CA THR A 243 -6.94 9.45 -1.27
C THR A 243 -5.96 10.62 -1.26
N LEU A 244 -5.84 11.30 -2.39
CA LEU A 244 -4.98 12.45 -2.61
C LEU A 244 -5.75 13.77 -2.38
N PRO A 245 -5.06 14.91 -2.19
CA PRO A 245 -5.72 16.20 -1.92
C PRO A 245 -6.67 16.68 -3.02
N ASP A 246 -6.43 16.25 -4.26
CA ASP A 246 -7.26 16.57 -5.43
C ASP A 246 -8.50 15.66 -5.58
N GLY A 247 -8.71 14.75 -4.61
CA GLY A 247 -9.77 13.73 -4.64
C GLY A 247 -9.40 12.50 -5.48
N GLY A 248 -8.29 12.50 -6.18
CA GLY A 248 -7.75 11.32 -6.86
C GLY A 248 -7.29 10.27 -5.86
N ARG A 249 -6.98 9.08 -6.34
CA ARG A 249 -6.57 7.94 -5.50
C ARG A 249 -5.42 7.18 -6.12
N TYR A 250 -4.71 6.45 -5.30
CA TYR A 250 -3.78 5.42 -5.76
C TYR A 250 -3.95 4.12 -4.98
N ALA A 251 -3.67 3.01 -5.65
CA ALA A 251 -3.57 1.68 -5.05
C ALA A 251 -2.10 1.39 -4.73
N VAL A 252 -1.85 0.73 -3.59
CA VAL A 252 -0.50 0.38 -3.15
C VAL A 252 -0.47 -0.97 -2.45
N ALA A 253 0.60 -1.72 -2.68
CA ALA A 253 0.97 -2.92 -1.92
C ALA A 253 2.45 -2.83 -1.56
N ILE A 254 2.77 -2.91 -0.28
CA ILE A 254 4.12 -2.95 0.29
C ILE A 254 4.24 -4.26 1.05
N LEU A 255 5.02 -5.20 0.54
CA LEU A 255 5.17 -6.54 1.07
C LEU A 255 6.62 -6.73 1.49
N ALA A 256 6.85 -6.88 2.79
CA ALA A 256 8.17 -7.07 3.35
C ALA A 256 8.23 -8.37 4.15
N SER A 257 9.24 -9.20 3.91
CA SER A 257 9.46 -10.44 4.64
C SER A 257 10.94 -10.72 4.87
N ARG A 258 11.24 -11.68 5.73
CA ARG A 258 12.60 -12.13 6.07
C ARG A 258 13.49 -11.09 6.74
N GLY A 259 13.05 -9.86 6.93
CA GLY A 259 13.87 -8.84 7.57
C GLY A 259 14.25 -9.21 8.99
N PRO A 260 15.56 -9.17 9.34
CA PRO A 260 16.01 -9.52 10.68
C PRO A 260 15.63 -8.47 11.73
N ASP A 261 15.30 -7.26 11.31
CA ASP A 261 15.03 -6.11 12.16
C ASP A 261 13.61 -5.61 11.94
N TRP A 262 12.70 -6.10 12.75
CA TRP A 262 11.27 -5.79 12.69
C TRP A 262 10.96 -4.28 12.79
N PRO A 263 11.53 -3.53 13.76
CA PRO A 263 11.33 -2.09 13.84
C PRO A 263 11.76 -1.35 12.57
N LYS A 264 12.84 -1.76 11.93
CA LYS A 264 13.29 -1.15 10.67
C LYS A 264 12.37 -1.49 9.50
N GLN A 265 11.81 -2.71 9.46
CA GLN A 265 10.79 -3.04 8.46
C GLN A 265 9.54 -2.17 8.62
N ALA A 266 9.03 -2.03 9.85
CA ALA A 266 7.87 -1.19 10.15
C ALA A 266 8.13 0.27 9.76
N PHE A 267 9.27 0.82 10.19
CA PHE A 267 9.70 2.17 9.81
C PHE A 267 9.78 2.35 8.29
N PHE A 268 10.34 1.35 7.58
CA PHE A 268 10.42 1.40 6.13
C PHE A 268 9.03 1.46 5.49
N VAL A 269 8.08 0.64 5.92
CA VAL A 269 6.71 0.63 5.37
C VAL A 269 6.01 1.97 5.59
N GLU A 270 6.11 2.54 6.80
CA GLU A 270 5.58 3.86 7.12
C GLU A 270 6.18 4.96 6.25
N ARG A 271 7.50 4.93 6.08
CA ARG A 271 8.21 5.88 5.26
C ARG A 271 7.89 5.73 3.77
N ALA A 272 7.86 4.50 3.25
CA ALA A 272 7.52 4.22 1.86
C ALA A 272 6.13 4.76 1.51
N SER A 273 5.15 4.54 2.39
CA SER A 273 3.80 5.10 2.24
C SER A 273 3.83 6.63 2.14
N CYS A 274 4.55 7.30 3.04
CA CYS A 274 4.69 8.75 3.03
C CYS A 274 5.37 9.28 1.76
N VAL A 275 6.46 8.65 1.32
CA VAL A 275 7.21 9.07 0.11
C VAL A 275 6.36 8.91 -1.14
N LEU A 276 5.61 7.82 -1.27
CA LEU A 276 4.67 7.61 -2.37
C LEU A 276 3.56 8.67 -2.36
N TYR A 277 2.98 8.93 -1.19
CA TYR A 277 1.97 9.99 -1.05
C TYR A 277 2.54 11.35 -1.43
N ARG A 278 3.68 11.75 -0.86
CA ARG A 278 4.39 13.01 -1.18
C ARG A 278 4.60 13.18 -2.68
N HIS A 279 5.04 12.12 -3.33
CA HIS A 279 5.26 12.12 -4.77
C HIS A 279 3.93 12.30 -5.54
N LEU A 280 2.92 11.51 -5.26
CA LEU A 280 1.65 11.51 -6.00
C LEU A 280 0.78 12.75 -5.69
N ALA A 281 0.81 13.24 -4.45
CA ALA A 281 0.15 14.47 -4.03
C ALA A 281 0.87 15.73 -4.52
N LYS A 282 2.11 15.63 -5.03
CA LYS A 282 2.99 16.77 -5.37
C LYS A 282 3.27 17.68 -4.17
N ASP A 283 3.33 17.11 -2.97
CA ASP A 283 3.56 17.83 -1.72
C ASP A 283 5.04 17.74 -1.32
N ALA A 284 5.86 18.63 -1.89
CA ALA A 284 7.30 18.67 -1.59
C ALA A 284 7.62 19.06 -0.13
N ALA A 285 6.67 19.62 0.59
CA ALA A 285 6.86 20.08 1.97
C ALA A 285 6.61 18.96 3.00
N LEU A 286 5.97 17.85 2.60
CA LEU A 286 5.69 16.73 3.50
C LEU A 286 7.00 16.06 3.95
N ASP A 287 7.27 16.10 5.25
CA ASP A 287 8.41 15.41 5.85
C ASP A 287 8.11 13.92 6.05
N CYS A 288 8.88 13.08 5.38
CA CYS A 288 8.80 11.63 5.52
C CYS A 288 9.95 11.03 6.36
N GLY A 289 10.68 11.85 7.11
CA GLY A 289 11.76 11.40 7.97
C GLY A 289 13.07 11.08 7.22
N GLU A 290 13.52 11.96 6.32
CA GLU A 290 14.74 11.76 5.49
C GLU A 290 16.07 11.71 6.28
N ALA A 291 16.04 11.99 7.57
CA ALA A 291 17.23 12.09 8.41
C ALA A 291 18.08 10.82 8.51
N LEU A 292 17.55 9.65 8.14
CA LEU A 292 18.30 8.39 8.18
C LEU A 292 19.29 8.21 7.03
N ALA A 293 19.12 8.90 5.91
CA ALA A 293 19.93 8.68 4.71
C ALA A 293 21.30 9.38 4.72
N ARG A 294 21.49 10.42 5.57
CA ARG A 294 22.67 11.29 5.52
C ARG A 294 23.80 10.92 6.48
N ALA A 295 23.58 10.03 7.45
CA ALA A 295 24.50 9.79 8.54
C ALA A 295 25.30 8.48 8.46
N GLY A 296 25.29 7.74 7.36
CA GLY A 296 26.14 6.55 7.18
C GLY A 296 25.85 5.36 8.09
N GLY A 297 24.79 5.38 8.85
CA GLY A 297 24.27 4.32 9.70
C GLY A 297 22.85 4.64 10.13
N PRO A 298 22.05 3.65 10.57
CA PRO A 298 20.74 3.92 11.11
C PRO A 298 20.94 4.82 12.34
N ALA A 299 20.58 6.10 12.21
CA ALA A 299 20.39 6.91 13.39
C ALA A 299 19.32 6.21 14.25
N PRO A 300 19.51 6.11 15.57
CA PRO A 300 18.44 5.65 16.43
C PRO A 300 17.18 6.47 16.09
N ILE A 301 16.02 5.81 16.06
CA ILE A 301 14.74 6.50 15.91
C ILE A 301 14.70 7.53 17.04
N VAL A 302 15.05 8.78 16.72
CA VAL A 302 14.97 9.87 17.69
C VAL A 302 13.49 10.26 17.69
N LEU A 303 12.77 9.64 18.61
CA LEU A 303 11.43 10.10 18.97
C LEU A 303 11.58 11.50 19.57
N GLU A 304 10.68 12.39 19.22
CA GLU A 304 10.59 13.68 19.92
C GLU A 304 10.54 13.43 21.44
N PRO A 305 11.21 14.23 22.26
CA PRO A 305 11.16 14.07 23.70
C PRO A 305 9.71 14.12 24.18
N GLY A 306 9.19 12.97 24.68
CA GLY A 306 7.81 12.85 25.16
C GLY A 306 6.83 12.20 24.17
N ALA A 307 7.23 11.90 22.92
CA ALA A 307 6.44 11.04 22.08
C ALA A 307 6.50 9.59 22.61
N PRO A 308 5.37 8.87 22.74
CA PRO A 308 5.41 7.47 23.08
C PRO A 308 6.21 6.74 21.99
N ALA A 309 7.09 5.83 22.41
CA ALA A 309 7.76 4.95 21.47
C ALA A 309 6.69 4.27 20.60
N PRO A 310 6.88 4.19 19.26
CA PRO A 310 5.99 3.40 18.45
C PRO A 310 5.93 1.99 19.06
N ASN A 311 4.74 1.58 19.47
CA ASN A 311 4.58 0.23 19.97
C ASN A 311 4.61 -0.71 18.77
N TYR A 312 5.76 -1.34 18.53
CA TYR A 312 5.92 -2.38 17.52
C TYR A 312 5.72 -3.79 18.09
N ASP A 313 5.37 -3.89 19.39
CA ASP A 313 4.99 -5.16 20.01
C ASP A 313 3.56 -5.48 19.57
N CYS A 314 3.46 -6.17 18.46
CA CYS A 314 2.19 -6.63 17.89
C CYS A 314 1.94 -8.07 18.36
N GLU A 315 1.49 -8.25 19.63
CA GLU A 315 1.01 -9.54 20.12
C GLU A 315 -0.32 -9.97 19.49
#